data_a08234d1c70415da7ddb4260485f3843
#
_entry.id   a08234d1c70415da7ddb4260485f3843
#
_cell.length_a   1.000
_cell.length_b   1.000
_cell.length_c   1.000
_cell.angle_alpha   90.00
_cell.angle_beta   90.00
_cell.angle_gamma   90.00
#
_symmetry.space_group_name_H-M   'P 1'
#
loop_
_entity.id
_entity.type
_entity.pdbx_description
1 polymer ?
#
loop_
_entity_poly.entity_id
_entity_poly.type
_entity_poly.pdbx_seq_one_letter_code
_entity_poly.pdbx_strand_id
1 'polypeptide(L)'
;MNMLKKLILIALLLPITVFAAKKECGIKPSYDITINRESVHIFDKKNDLIIMPNGNVILNKETISLNPSLQKELIQFQQDLRQQLPLLEQQSLSLLTEVKETFEKAIKNQLGDDNELKSELNKLYKRLVKLLHASIITENGNTRFSYRHFNNIKKDGEDIGQRIFYNVVGGSILHFEFFKNYGAIKQISKNEWKAQKPKLKAFDAHICSVITDIDAQYKQILNQLNQSIHN
;
A
#
# COMPACT_ATOMS: atom_id res chain seq x y z
N MET A 1 58.05 -21.08 -7.74
CA MET A 1 57.03 -21.08 -6.67
C MET A 1 56.62 -19.62 -6.41
N ASN A 2 55.71 -18.99 -7.12
CA ASN A 2 55.06 -17.67 -6.81
C ASN A 2 54.06 -17.18 -7.86
N MET A 3 53.73 -17.96 -8.89
CA MET A 3 52.69 -17.55 -9.87
C MET A 3 51.28 -18.01 -9.45
N LEU A 4 51.17 -19.06 -8.65
CA LEU A 4 49.87 -19.61 -8.23
C LEU A 4 49.16 -18.79 -7.12
N LYS A 5 49.94 -18.00 -6.36
CA LYS A 5 49.40 -17.16 -5.23
C LYS A 5 48.83 -15.82 -5.73
N LYS A 6 49.11 -15.37 -6.96
CA LYS A 6 48.58 -14.13 -7.51
C LYS A 6 47.22 -14.31 -8.22
N LEU A 7 46.85 -15.54 -8.58
CA LEU A 7 45.60 -15.85 -9.25
C LEU A 7 44.42 -15.99 -8.30
N ILE A 8 44.66 -16.21 -7.01
CA ILE A 8 43.60 -16.38 -5.99
C ILE A 8 43.05 -15.03 -5.44
N LEU A 9 43.84 -13.95 -5.59
CA LEU A 9 43.46 -12.64 -5.04
C LEU A 9 42.58 -11.80 -5.97
N ILE A 10 42.43 -12.20 -7.26
CA ILE A 10 41.60 -11.49 -8.25
C ILE A 10 40.15 -11.99 -8.27
N ALA A 11 39.89 -13.18 -7.69
CA ALA A 11 38.54 -13.74 -7.62
C ALA A 11 37.64 -13.13 -6.51
N LEU A 12 38.18 -12.24 -5.66
CA LEU A 12 37.48 -11.65 -4.50
C LEU A 12 36.96 -10.23 -4.74
N LEU A 13 37.10 -9.69 -5.95
CA LEU A 13 36.63 -8.34 -6.34
C LEU A 13 35.58 -8.35 -7.44
N LEU A 14 34.83 -9.45 -7.59
CA LEU A 14 33.59 -9.36 -8.34
C LEU A 14 32.63 -8.51 -7.50
N PRO A 15 32.20 -7.34 -7.99
CA PRO A 15 31.08 -6.67 -7.38
C PRO A 15 29.93 -7.68 -7.45
N ILE A 16 29.48 -8.13 -6.29
CA ILE A 16 28.17 -8.75 -6.18
C ILE A 16 27.21 -7.61 -6.53
N THR A 17 26.97 -7.43 -7.83
CA THR A 17 25.78 -6.75 -8.28
C THR A 17 24.62 -7.63 -7.80
N VAL A 18 24.22 -7.38 -6.58
CA VAL A 18 22.89 -7.77 -6.13
C VAL A 18 21.97 -7.06 -7.11
N PHE A 19 21.63 -7.76 -8.18
CA PHE A 19 20.42 -7.47 -8.92
C PHE A 19 19.31 -7.60 -7.87
N ALA A 20 18.97 -6.49 -7.21
CA ALA A 20 17.72 -6.35 -6.54
C ALA A 20 16.67 -6.53 -7.64
N ALA A 21 16.37 -7.80 -7.92
CA ALA A 21 15.24 -8.15 -8.74
C ALA A 21 14.10 -7.33 -8.17
N LYS A 22 13.47 -6.54 -9.01
CA LYS A 22 12.28 -5.76 -8.73
C LYS A 22 11.27 -6.76 -8.15
N LYS A 23 11.30 -6.92 -6.83
CA LYS A 23 10.43 -7.87 -6.15
C LYS A 23 9.06 -7.20 -6.17
N GLU A 24 8.33 -7.41 -7.27
CA GLU A 24 6.92 -7.07 -7.29
C GLU A 24 6.32 -7.73 -6.06
N CYS A 25 5.58 -6.96 -5.29
CA CYS A 25 4.89 -7.50 -4.14
C CYS A 25 3.94 -8.61 -4.61
N GLY A 26 4.39 -9.86 -4.53
CA GLY A 26 3.66 -11.04 -5.00
C GLY A 26 2.42 -11.35 -4.16
N ILE A 27 2.26 -10.67 -3.01
CA ILE A 27 1.15 -10.93 -2.11
C ILE A 27 -0.17 -10.46 -2.68
N LYS A 28 -1.17 -11.33 -2.65
CA LYS A 28 -2.55 -11.06 -3.03
C LYS A 28 -3.44 -11.59 -1.90
N PRO A 29 -3.71 -10.79 -0.86
CA PRO A 29 -4.66 -11.19 0.15
C PRO A 29 -6.00 -11.52 -0.48
N SER A 30 -6.75 -12.47 0.12
CA SER A 30 -8.04 -12.94 -0.39
C SER A 30 -9.16 -12.74 0.62
N TYR A 31 -8.91 -11.95 1.66
CA TYR A 31 -9.82 -11.70 2.78
C TYR A 31 -9.98 -10.20 3.04
N ASP A 32 -11.15 -9.83 3.51
CA ASP A 32 -11.44 -8.50 4.03
C ASP A 32 -11.20 -8.46 5.54
N ILE A 33 -10.89 -7.29 6.09
CA ILE A 33 -10.73 -7.07 7.53
C ILE A 33 -11.61 -5.91 7.95
N THR A 34 -12.36 -6.10 9.03
CA THR A 34 -13.04 -5.02 9.74
C THR A 34 -12.61 -5.00 11.20
N ILE A 35 -12.30 -3.82 11.70
CA ILE A 35 -11.84 -3.60 13.07
C ILE A 35 -12.82 -2.62 13.73
N ASN A 36 -13.34 -2.98 14.87
CA ASN A 36 -14.12 -2.11 15.74
C ASN A 36 -13.63 -2.24 17.19
N ARG A 37 -14.26 -1.56 18.14
CA ARG A 37 -13.84 -1.62 19.55
C ARG A 37 -13.92 -3.02 20.15
N GLU A 38 -14.86 -3.83 19.70
CA GLU A 38 -15.22 -5.13 20.30
C GLU A 38 -14.46 -6.29 19.68
N SER A 39 -14.03 -6.18 18.41
CA SER A 39 -13.42 -7.29 17.68
C SER A 39 -12.60 -6.86 16.48
N VAL A 40 -11.78 -7.79 16.00
CA VAL A 40 -11.21 -7.82 14.66
C VAL A 40 -11.89 -8.97 13.91
N HIS A 41 -12.51 -8.68 12.79
CA HIS A 41 -13.20 -9.64 11.95
C HIS A 41 -12.47 -9.77 10.63
N ILE A 42 -11.99 -10.97 10.29
CA ILE A 42 -11.27 -11.32 9.07
C ILE A 42 -12.09 -12.38 8.35
N PHE A 43 -12.51 -12.08 7.13
CA PHE A 43 -13.42 -12.97 6.42
C PHE A 43 -13.13 -13.08 4.93
N ASP A 44 -13.33 -14.26 4.40
CA ASP A 44 -13.29 -14.58 2.98
C ASP A 44 -14.48 -15.51 2.61
N LYS A 45 -14.40 -16.21 1.47
CA LYS A 45 -15.44 -17.16 1.05
C LYS A 45 -15.51 -18.44 1.90
N LYS A 46 -14.44 -18.77 2.62
CA LYS A 46 -14.27 -20.04 3.33
C LYS A 46 -14.19 -19.87 4.84
N ASN A 47 -13.59 -18.76 5.27
CA ASN A 47 -13.26 -18.51 6.67
C ASN A 47 -13.95 -17.23 7.13
N ASP A 48 -14.53 -17.30 8.31
CA ASP A 48 -15.16 -16.20 9.04
C ASP A 48 -14.57 -16.21 10.45
N LEU A 49 -13.49 -15.41 10.66
CA LEU A 49 -12.73 -15.37 11.92
C LEU A 49 -12.98 -14.05 12.65
N ILE A 50 -13.53 -14.15 13.86
CA ILE A 50 -13.71 -13.02 14.78
C ILE A 50 -12.76 -13.20 15.96
N ILE A 51 -11.93 -12.20 16.23
CA ILE A 51 -10.97 -12.18 17.35
C ILE A 51 -11.38 -11.09 18.32
N MET A 52 -11.66 -11.48 19.56
CA MET A 52 -11.99 -10.56 20.64
C MET A 52 -10.74 -9.95 21.27
N PRO A 53 -10.82 -8.81 22.00
CA PRO A 53 -9.66 -8.17 22.62
C PRO A 53 -8.91 -9.06 23.61
N ASN A 54 -9.60 -10.00 24.26
CA ASN A 54 -9.04 -10.98 25.19
C ASN A 54 -8.45 -12.23 24.49
N GLY A 55 -8.41 -12.24 23.15
CA GLY A 55 -7.90 -13.34 22.35
C GLY A 55 -8.88 -14.50 22.14
N ASN A 56 -10.09 -14.45 22.68
CA ASN A 56 -11.10 -15.43 22.33
C ASN A 56 -11.50 -15.31 20.88
N VAL A 57 -11.83 -16.44 20.24
CA VAL A 57 -12.16 -16.48 18.81
C VAL A 57 -13.46 -17.21 18.52
N ILE A 58 -14.11 -16.75 17.48
CA ILE A 58 -15.18 -17.46 16.78
C ILE A 58 -14.69 -17.70 15.35
N LEU A 59 -14.64 -18.96 14.95
CA LEU A 59 -14.30 -19.36 13.58
C LEU A 59 -15.51 -20.08 12.97
N ASN A 60 -15.99 -19.56 11.84
CA ASN A 60 -17.14 -20.12 11.13
C ASN A 60 -18.38 -20.33 12.04
N LYS A 61 -18.64 -19.37 12.93
CA LYS A 61 -19.72 -19.34 13.94
C LYS A 61 -19.50 -20.29 15.13
N GLU A 62 -18.39 -20.98 15.23
CA GLU A 62 -18.05 -21.84 16.35
C GLU A 62 -17.03 -21.18 17.26
N THR A 63 -17.26 -21.22 18.57
CA THR A 63 -16.30 -20.76 19.58
C THR A 63 -15.23 -21.83 19.74
N ILE A 64 -13.96 -21.44 19.53
CA ILE A 64 -12.83 -22.37 19.58
C ILE A 64 -12.18 -22.33 20.96
N SER A 65 -11.98 -23.50 21.55
CA SER A 65 -11.18 -23.64 22.77
C SER A 65 -9.68 -23.50 22.44
N LEU A 66 -9.02 -22.59 23.11
CA LEU A 66 -7.65 -22.21 22.82
C LEU A 66 -6.70 -22.63 23.94
N ASN A 67 -5.49 -23.02 23.58
CA ASN A 67 -4.43 -23.08 24.56
C ASN A 67 -3.90 -21.65 24.85
N PRO A 68 -3.26 -21.43 26.02
CA PRO A 68 -2.80 -20.09 26.41
C PRO A 68 -1.79 -19.45 25.45
N SER A 69 -0.99 -20.26 24.75
CA SER A 69 0.01 -19.76 23.78
C SER A 69 -0.67 -19.15 22.57
N LEU A 70 -1.62 -19.87 21.96
CA LEU A 70 -2.39 -19.38 20.81
C LEU A 70 -3.26 -18.18 21.16
N GLN A 71 -3.85 -18.18 22.36
CA GLN A 71 -4.62 -17.03 22.85
C GLN A 71 -3.74 -15.76 22.93
N LYS A 72 -2.51 -15.87 23.44
CA LYS A 72 -1.56 -14.77 23.50
C LYS A 72 -1.16 -14.28 22.09
N GLU A 73 -0.95 -15.19 21.16
CA GLU A 73 -0.65 -14.88 19.76
C GLU A 73 -1.81 -14.11 19.09
N LEU A 74 -3.04 -14.52 19.33
CA LEU A 74 -4.24 -13.85 18.83
C LEU A 74 -4.42 -12.45 19.42
N ILE A 75 -4.12 -12.25 20.72
CA ILE A 75 -4.12 -10.92 21.34
C ILE A 75 -3.11 -10.02 20.63
N GLN A 76 -1.89 -10.50 20.41
CA GLN A 76 -0.86 -9.72 19.73
C GLN A 76 -1.27 -9.40 18.28
N PHE A 77 -1.71 -10.37 17.52
CA PHE A 77 -2.11 -10.21 16.13
C PHE A 77 -3.23 -9.18 15.97
N GLN A 78 -4.27 -9.25 16.81
CA GLN A 78 -5.35 -8.26 16.75
C GLN A 78 -4.90 -6.84 17.14
N GLN A 79 -3.93 -6.71 18.07
CA GLN A 79 -3.33 -5.43 18.44
C GLN A 79 -2.49 -4.86 17.28
N ASP A 80 -1.72 -5.70 16.62
CA ASP A 80 -0.92 -5.31 15.45
C ASP A 80 -1.80 -4.82 14.31
N LEU A 81 -2.91 -5.50 14.01
CA LEU A 81 -3.88 -5.06 13.01
C LEU A 81 -4.50 -3.70 13.35
N ARG A 82 -4.87 -3.49 14.63
CA ARG A 82 -5.44 -2.21 15.11
C ARG A 82 -4.47 -1.04 15.01
N GLN A 83 -3.19 -1.31 15.07
CA GLN A 83 -2.15 -0.29 14.94
C GLN A 83 -1.74 -0.08 13.49
N GLN A 84 -1.44 -1.17 12.77
CA GLN A 84 -0.80 -1.10 11.45
C GLN A 84 -1.75 -0.61 10.36
N LEU A 85 -3.01 -1.08 10.33
CA LEU A 85 -3.92 -0.71 9.25
C LEU A 85 -4.32 0.78 9.27
N PRO A 86 -4.72 1.39 10.41
CA PRO A 86 -4.95 2.83 10.47
C PRO A 86 -3.69 3.65 10.15
N LEU A 87 -2.52 3.20 10.62
CA LEU A 87 -1.25 3.87 10.34
C LEU A 87 -0.92 3.84 8.84
N LEU A 88 -1.17 2.71 8.18
CA LEU A 88 -0.95 2.57 6.75
C LEU A 88 -1.84 3.51 5.93
N GLU A 89 -3.11 3.67 6.31
CA GLU A 89 -4.03 4.65 5.71
C GLU A 89 -3.51 6.08 5.90
N GLN A 90 -3.16 6.45 7.13
CA GLN A 90 -2.64 7.79 7.45
C GLN A 90 -1.37 8.13 6.66
N GLN A 91 -0.44 7.19 6.57
CA GLN A 91 0.80 7.35 5.80
C GLN A 91 0.51 7.50 4.30
N SER A 92 -0.45 6.74 3.77
CA SER A 92 -0.89 6.83 2.38
C SER A 92 -1.49 8.20 2.06
N LEU A 93 -2.38 8.71 2.93
CA LEU A 93 -2.97 10.04 2.79
C LEU A 93 -1.92 11.14 2.87
N SER A 94 -0.98 11.03 3.80
CA SER A 94 0.13 11.98 3.94
C SER A 94 0.98 12.03 2.68
N LEU A 95 1.32 10.88 2.11
CA LEU A 95 2.10 10.81 0.87
C LEU A 95 1.34 11.41 -0.33
N LEU A 96 0.04 11.11 -0.47
CA LEU A 96 -0.79 11.69 -1.53
C LEU A 96 -0.86 13.22 -1.41
N THR A 97 -0.99 13.74 -0.20
CA THR A 97 -1.04 15.18 0.08
C THR A 97 0.29 15.84 -0.27
N GLU A 98 1.41 15.27 0.16
CA GLU A 98 2.76 15.79 -0.14
C GLU A 98 3.02 15.82 -1.65
N VAL A 99 2.67 14.74 -2.36
CA VAL A 99 2.82 14.69 -3.82
C VAL A 99 1.99 15.80 -4.47
N LYS A 100 0.73 15.98 -4.06
CA LYS A 100 -0.14 17.06 -4.54
C LYS A 100 0.49 18.44 -4.32
N GLU A 101 0.93 18.74 -3.11
CA GLU A 101 1.55 20.02 -2.75
C GLU A 101 2.82 20.30 -3.57
N THR A 102 3.62 19.28 -3.83
CA THR A 102 4.82 19.41 -4.67
C THR A 102 4.46 19.79 -6.11
N PHE A 103 3.43 19.16 -6.68
CA PHE A 103 2.93 19.53 -8.00
C PHE A 103 2.32 20.93 -8.02
N GLU A 104 1.54 21.32 -7.01
CA GLU A 104 0.99 22.69 -6.90
C GLU A 104 2.09 23.75 -6.85
N LYS A 105 3.15 23.50 -6.09
CA LYS A 105 4.31 24.39 -6.02
C LYS A 105 5.04 24.50 -7.36
N ALA A 106 5.24 23.39 -8.06
CA ALA A 106 5.89 23.38 -9.37
C ALA A 106 5.06 24.14 -10.41
N ILE A 107 3.72 23.95 -10.41
CA ILE A 107 2.79 24.69 -11.27
C ILE A 107 2.89 26.19 -10.98
N LYS A 108 2.79 26.59 -9.72
CA LYS A 108 2.87 28.00 -9.32
C LYS A 108 4.18 28.65 -9.76
N ASN A 109 5.30 27.96 -9.60
CA ASN A 109 6.62 28.50 -9.93
C ASN A 109 6.83 28.67 -11.45
N GLN A 110 6.26 27.82 -12.29
CA GLN A 110 6.49 27.83 -13.74
C GLN A 110 5.38 28.48 -14.56
N LEU A 111 4.15 28.44 -14.05
CA LEU A 111 2.95 28.88 -14.78
C LEU A 111 2.18 29.99 -14.02
N GLY A 112 2.62 30.34 -12.81
CA GLY A 112 1.88 31.29 -11.96
C GLY A 112 0.65 30.67 -11.31
N ASP A 113 -0.32 31.51 -10.93
CA ASP A 113 -1.57 31.08 -10.30
C ASP A 113 -2.59 30.61 -11.34
N ASP A 114 -2.31 29.47 -11.98
CA ASP A 114 -3.25 28.81 -12.88
C ASP A 114 -4.32 28.06 -12.07
N ASN A 115 -5.49 28.67 -11.95
CA ASN A 115 -6.60 28.12 -11.16
C ASN A 115 -7.24 26.89 -11.80
N GLU A 116 -7.21 26.76 -13.11
CA GLU A 116 -7.77 25.61 -13.82
C GLU A 116 -6.92 24.37 -13.56
N LEU A 117 -5.61 24.47 -13.72
CA LEU A 117 -4.68 23.35 -13.49
C LEU A 117 -4.67 22.91 -12.01
N LYS A 118 -4.76 23.85 -11.07
CA LYS A 118 -4.95 23.54 -9.65
C LYS A 118 -6.28 22.81 -9.40
N SER A 119 -7.36 23.22 -10.07
CA SER A 119 -8.65 22.54 -9.97
C SER A 119 -8.58 21.10 -10.46
N GLU A 120 -7.92 20.85 -11.59
CA GLU A 120 -7.74 19.50 -12.12
C GLU A 120 -6.85 18.62 -11.22
N LEU A 121 -5.78 19.18 -10.65
CA LEU A 121 -4.97 18.49 -9.67
C LEU A 121 -5.76 18.11 -8.40
N ASN A 122 -6.65 19.00 -7.94
CA ASN A 122 -7.55 18.71 -6.84
C ASN A 122 -8.56 17.60 -7.18
N LYS A 123 -9.10 17.57 -8.39
CA LYS A 123 -9.98 16.47 -8.84
C LYS A 123 -9.21 15.13 -8.84
N LEU A 124 -7.97 15.13 -9.32
CA LEU A 124 -7.11 13.97 -9.30
C LEU A 124 -6.86 13.48 -7.87
N TYR A 125 -6.45 14.38 -6.98
CA TYR A 125 -6.23 14.06 -5.57
C TYR A 125 -7.49 13.41 -4.93
N LYS A 126 -8.66 14.01 -5.11
CA LYS A 126 -9.93 13.45 -4.61
C LYS A 126 -10.21 12.05 -5.15
N ARG A 127 -9.89 11.77 -6.42
CA ARG A 127 -10.03 10.43 -7.00
C ARG A 127 -9.08 9.42 -6.37
N LEU A 128 -7.81 9.80 -6.16
CA LEU A 128 -6.82 8.94 -5.51
C LEU A 128 -7.19 8.64 -4.05
N VAL A 129 -7.66 9.64 -3.29
CA VAL A 129 -8.18 9.46 -1.93
C VAL A 129 -9.38 8.52 -1.93
N LYS A 130 -10.32 8.66 -2.88
CA LYS A 130 -11.45 7.74 -3.00
C LYS A 130 -11.03 6.29 -3.28
N LEU A 131 -10.02 6.08 -4.11
CA LEU A 131 -9.46 4.74 -4.38
C LEU A 131 -8.78 4.18 -3.12
N LEU A 132 -8.01 4.99 -2.41
CA LEU A 132 -7.41 4.59 -1.14
C LEU A 132 -8.49 4.17 -0.13
N HIS A 133 -9.50 5.00 0.10
CA HIS A 133 -10.58 4.71 1.03
C HIS A 133 -11.47 3.53 0.61
N ALA A 134 -11.52 3.19 -0.68
CA ALA A 134 -12.13 1.94 -1.12
C ALA A 134 -11.33 0.71 -0.63
N SER A 135 -10.00 0.83 -0.50
CA SER A 135 -9.11 -0.24 -0.07
C SER A 135 -8.92 -0.29 1.43
N ILE A 136 -8.70 0.86 2.06
CA ILE A 136 -8.51 1.00 3.50
C ILE A 136 -9.10 2.34 3.96
N ILE A 137 -9.90 2.30 5.02
CA ILE A 137 -10.52 3.48 5.60
C ILE A 137 -10.72 3.30 7.11
N THR A 138 -10.42 4.35 7.86
CA THR A 138 -10.65 4.43 9.31
C THR A 138 -11.58 5.60 9.60
N GLU A 139 -12.78 5.29 10.05
CA GLU A 139 -13.83 6.27 10.39
C GLU A 139 -14.47 5.90 11.71
N ASN A 140 -14.68 6.89 12.59
CA ASN A 140 -15.35 6.73 13.89
C ASN A 140 -14.76 5.62 14.76
N GLY A 141 -13.44 5.41 14.67
CA GLY A 141 -12.73 4.35 15.42
C GLY A 141 -12.90 2.94 14.86
N ASN A 142 -13.48 2.82 13.67
CA ASN A 142 -13.58 1.56 12.94
C ASN A 142 -12.66 1.59 11.71
N THR A 143 -11.93 0.50 11.46
CA THR A 143 -11.09 0.35 10.26
C THR A 143 -11.63 -0.75 9.38
N ARG A 144 -11.66 -0.51 8.07
CA ARG A 144 -12.02 -1.51 7.07
C ARG A 144 -10.91 -1.62 6.04
N PHE A 145 -10.48 -2.83 5.74
CA PHE A 145 -9.57 -3.17 4.65
C PHE A 145 -10.28 -4.08 3.66
N SER A 146 -10.26 -3.74 2.38
CA SER A 146 -10.86 -4.53 1.29
C SER A 146 -9.79 -5.04 0.34
N TYR A 147 -9.58 -6.36 0.35
CA TYR A 147 -8.56 -7.00 -0.47
C TYR A 147 -8.77 -6.81 -1.97
N ARG A 148 -10.02 -6.77 -2.43
CA ARG A 148 -10.33 -6.62 -3.86
C ARG A 148 -9.87 -5.26 -4.39
N HIS A 149 -10.20 -4.20 -3.65
CA HIS A 149 -9.78 -2.84 -4.01
C HIS A 149 -8.28 -2.67 -3.87
N PHE A 150 -7.68 -3.22 -2.80
CA PHE A 150 -6.23 -3.24 -2.60
C PHE A 150 -5.50 -3.92 -3.76
N ASN A 151 -5.92 -5.12 -4.16
CA ASN A 151 -5.30 -5.86 -5.26
C ASN A 151 -5.44 -5.15 -6.61
N ASN A 152 -6.56 -4.44 -6.84
CA ASN A 152 -6.76 -3.64 -8.04
C ASN A 152 -5.85 -2.42 -8.09
N ILE A 153 -5.76 -1.65 -7.00
CA ILE A 153 -4.84 -0.50 -6.93
C ILE A 153 -3.40 -0.95 -7.13
N LYS A 154 -3.00 -2.06 -6.51
CA LYS A 154 -1.66 -2.59 -6.62
C LYS A 154 -1.29 -3.00 -8.04
N LYS A 155 -2.22 -3.60 -8.78
CA LYS A 155 -2.03 -3.98 -10.18
C LYS A 155 -1.83 -2.78 -11.09
N ASP A 156 -2.58 -1.72 -10.84
CA ASP A 156 -2.72 -0.58 -11.74
C ASP A 156 -2.11 0.73 -11.18
N GLY A 157 -1.55 0.72 -9.95
CA GLY A 157 -1.23 1.95 -9.19
C GLY A 157 -0.24 2.89 -9.89
N GLU A 158 0.83 2.37 -10.51
CA GLU A 158 1.75 3.19 -11.30
C GLU A 158 1.07 3.69 -12.58
N ASP A 159 0.30 2.84 -13.25
CA ASP A 159 -0.45 3.14 -14.47
C ASP A 159 -1.65 4.07 -14.18
N ILE A 160 -2.33 3.88 -13.04
CA ILE A 160 -3.44 4.75 -12.61
C ILE A 160 -2.93 6.16 -12.36
N GLY A 161 -1.85 6.32 -11.60
CA GLY A 161 -1.25 7.63 -11.35
C GLY A 161 -0.84 8.34 -12.64
N GLN A 162 -0.17 7.64 -13.55
CA GLN A 162 0.23 8.19 -14.84
C GLN A 162 -0.97 8.46 -15.75
N ARG A 163 -1.91 7.52 -15.90
CA ARG A 163 -3.10 7.68 -16.76
C ARG A 163 -4.03 8.77 -16.25
N ILE A 164 -4.27 8.84 -14.93
CA ILE A 164 -5.10 9.89 -14.36
C ILE A 164 -4.43 11.24 -14.57
N PHE A 165 -3.12 11.34 -14.39
CA PHE A 165 -2.38 12.57 -14.67
C PHE A 165 -2.45 12.93 -16.15
N TYR A 166 -2.19 11.99 -17.07
CA TYR A 166 -2.31 12.24 -18.50
C TYR A 166 -3.75 12.51 -18.96
N ASN A 167 -4.75 11.90 -18.34
CA ASN A 167 -6.16 12.16 -18.66
C ASN A 167 -6.63 13.51 -18.13
N VAL A 168 -6.14 13.93 -16.95
CA VAL A 168 -6.41 15.26 -16.40
C VAL A 168 -5.73 16.31 -17.26
N VAL A 169 -4.48 16.11 -17.61
CA VAL A 169 -3.71 16.99 -18.50
C VAL A 169 -4.22 16.89 -19.95
N GLY A 170 -4.61 15.70 -20.42
CA GLY A 170 -5.10 15.48 -21.78
C GLY A 170 -6.58 15.79 -22.00
N GLY A 171 -7.43 15.63 -20.98
CA GLY A 171 -8.85 15.95 -21.06
C GLY A 171 -9.16 17.45 -21.06
N SER A 172 -8.23 18.26 -20.54
CA SER A 172 -8.29 19.73 -20.60
C SER A 172 -7.83 20.30 -21.95
N ILE A 173 -7.33 19.44 -22.87
CA ILE A 173 -6.84 19.85 -24.21
C ILE A 173 -7.91 20.52 -25.09
N LEU A 174 -9.18 20.47 -24.69
CA LEU A 174 -10.28 21.13 -25.43
C LEU A 174 -10.37 22.64 -25.17
N HIS A 175 -9.61 23.21 -24.23
CA HIS A 175 -9.58 24.66 -24.00
C HIS A 175 -8.32 25.30 -24.59
N PHE A 176 -8.51 26.31 -25.43
CA PHE A 176 -7.49 26.96 -26.26
C PHE A 176 -6.29 27.56 -25.53
N GLU A 177 -6.45 27.93 -24.24
CA GLU A 177 -5.35 28.45 -23.40
C GLU A 177 -4.37 27.37 -22.94
N PHE A 178 -4.81 26.12 -22.90
CA PHE A 178 -4.00 24.96 -22.49
C PHE A 178 -2.86 24.67 -23.47
N PHE A 179 -3.05 24.97 -24.77
CA PHE A 179 -1.99 24.77 -25.78
C PHE A 179 -0.78 25.66 -25.56
N LYS A 180 -0.96 26.87 -25.01
CA LYS A 180 0.16 27.78 -24.72
C LYS A 180 1.14 27.20 -23.68
N ASN A 181 0.65 26.43 -22.73
CA ASN A 181 1.41 25.92 -21.60
C ASN A 181 1.71 24.42 -21.66
N TYR A 182 1.26 23.71 -22.70
CA TYR A 182 1.38 22.25 -22.81
C TYR A 182 2.81 21.76 -22.63
N GLY A 183 3.80 22.42 -23.23
CA GLY A 183 5.21 22.06 -23.08
C GLY A 183 5.71 22.17 -21.64
N ALA A 184 5.35 23.24 -20.94
CA ALA A 184 5.70 23.48 -19.55
C ALA A 184 5.02 22.46 -18.63
N ILE A 185 3.73 22.18 -18.83
CA ILE A 185 2.97 21.18 -18.06
C ILE A 185 3.57 19.79 -18.22
N LYS A 186 3.91 19.40 -19.46
CA LYS A 186 4.60 18.12 -19.74
C LYS A 186 5.94 18.04 -19.04
N GLN A 187 6.69 19.13 -19.01
CA GLN A 187 7.99 19.19 -18.34
C GLN A 187 7.86 19.11 -16.81
N ILE A 188 6.94 19.86 -16.22
CA ILE A 188 6.60 19.78 -14.78
C ILE A 188 6.26 18.34 -14.42
N SER A 189 5.32 17.74 -15.15
CA SER A 189 4.89 16.37 -14.93
C SER A 189 6.07 15.39 -14.93
N LYS A 190 6.89 15.46 -15.97
CA LYS A 190 8.04 14.55 -16.11
C LYS A 190 9.05 14.72 -14.97
N ASN A 191 9.34 15.96 -14.58
CA ASN A 191 10.33 16.26 -13.56
C ASN A 191 9.83 15.87 -12.17
N GLU A 192 8.62 16.29 -11.80
CA GLU A 192 8.05 15.99 -10.49
C GLU A 192 7.79 14.49 -10.32
N TRP A 193 7.27 13.82 -11.35
CA TRP A 193 7.11 12.37 -11.29
C TRP A 193 8.45 11.64 -11.10
N LYS A 194 9.49 12.06 -11.82
CA LYS A 194 10.83 11.50 -11.65
C LYS A 194 11.38 11.73 -10.25
N ALA A 195 11.15 12.92 -9.68
CA ALA A 195 11.60 13.27 -8.32
C ALA A 195 10.86 12.46 -7.24
N GLN A 196 9.55 12.22 -7.41
CA GLN A 196 8.72 11.48 -6.45
C GLN A 196 8.87 9.95 -6.56
N LYS A 197 9.31 9.44 -7.71
CA LYS A 197 9.37 8.00 -7.97
C LYS A 197 10.14 7.17 -6.91
N PRO A 198 11.30 7.59 -6.38
CA PRO A 198 11.99 6.83 -5.33
C PRO A 198 11.16 6.69 -4.05
N LYS A 199 10.50 7.77 -3.63
CA LYS A 199 9.66 7.80 -2.42
C LYS A 199 8.43 6.93 -2.59
N LEU A 200 7.75 7.01 -3.73
CA LEU A 200 6.60 6.17 -4.06
C LEU A 200 6.96 4.68 -4.07
N LYS A 201 8.13 4.32 -4.62
CA LYS A 201 8.63 2.94 -4.61
C LYS A 201 8.97 2.45 -3.20
N ALA A 202 9.60 3.28 -2.38
CA ALA A 202 9.90 2.92 -1.00
C ALA A 202 8.62 2.70 -0.20
N PHE A 203 7.61 3.52 -0.43
CA PHE A 203 6.31 3.38 0.21
C PHE A 203 5.55 2.13 -0.27
N ASP A 204 5.57 1.82 -1.57
CA ASP A 204 5.01 0.57 -2.11
C ASP A 204 5.67 -0.67 -1.49
N ALA A 205 6.99 -0.66 -1.32
CA ALA A 205 7.72 -1.72 -0.64
C ALA A 205 7.32 -1.85 0.84
N HIS A 206 7.08 -0.72 1.54
CA HIS A 206 6.60 -0.72 2.91
C HIS A 206 5.19 -1.31 3.02
N ILE A 207 4.24 -0.87 2.19
CA ILE A 207 2.90 -1.46 2.11
C ILE A 207 2.99 -2.97 1.88
N CYS A 208 3.84 -3.38 0.95
CA CYS A 208 4.05 -4.78 0.63
C CYS A 208 4.53 -5.58 1.83
N SER A 209 5.50 -5.07 2.61
CA SER A 209 5.99 -5.72 3.81
C SER A 209 4.87 -5.90 4.84
N VAL A 210 4.16 -4.82 5.17
CA VAL A 210 3.06 -4.85 6.16
C VAL A 210 2.00 -5.88 5.78
N ILE A 211 1.53 -5.87 4.53
CA ILE A 211 0.48 -6.80 4.11
C ILE A 211 1.00 -8.25 4.02
N THR A 212 2.27 -8.45 3.69
CA THR A 212 2.89 -9.79 3.68
C THR A 212 2.97 -10.36 5.10
N ASP A 213 3.35 -9.54 6.07
CA ASP A 213 3.47 -9.95 7.47
C ASP A 213 2.08 -10.29 8.06
N ILE A 214 1.06 -9.47 7.77
CA ILE A 214 -0.34 -9.75 8.15
C ILE A 214 -0.82 -11.07 7.54
N ASP A 215 -0.59 -11.29 6.26
CA ASP A 215 -1.03 -12.51 5.55
C ASP A 215 -0.34 -13.78 6.09
N ALA A 216 0.95 -13.68 6.39
CA ALA A 216 1.71 -14.80 6.97
C ALA A 216 1.17 -15.17 8.36
N GLN A 217 0.97 -14.18 9.23
CA GLN A 217 0.42 -14.39 10.56
C GLN A 217 -1.02 -14.95 10.50
N TYR A 218 -1.87 -14.38 9.66
CA TYR A 218 -3.24 -14.88 9.47
C TYR A 218 -3.29 -16.34 9.05
N LYS A 219 -2.48 -16.74 8.06
CA LYS A 219 -2.38 -18.13 7.61
C LYS A 219 -1.88 -19.09 8.70
N GLN A 220 -0.89 -18.65 9.47
CA GLN A 220 -0.36 -19.43 10.60
C GLN A 220 -1.45 -19.65 11.66
N ILE A 221 -2.17 -18.57 12.03
CA ILE A 221 -3.28 -18.64 12.99
C ILE A 221 -4.39 -19.56 12.49
N LEU A 222 -4.83 -19.45 11.25
CA LEU A 222 -5.84 -20.35 10.69
C LEU A 222 -5.41 -21.81 10.75
N ASN A 223 -4.17 -22.13 10.45
CA ASN A 223 -3.67 -23.51 10.54
C ASN A 223 -3.72 -24.03 11.97
N GLN A 224 -3.32 -23.23 12.96
CA GLN A 224 -3.36 -23.62 14.38
C GLN A 224 -4.80 -23.79 14.88
N LEU A 225 -5.72 -22.89 14.49
CA LEU A 225 -7.14 -23.00 14.84
C LEU A 225 -7.78 -24.26 14.26
N ASN A 226 -7.50 -24.58 13.01
CA ASN A 226 -8.01 -25.81 12.38
C ASN A 226 -7.48 -27.07 13.05
N GLN A 227 -6.23 -27.08 13.50
CA GLN A 227 -5.68 -28.20 14.29
C GLN A 227 -6.38 -28.33 15.66
N SER A 228 -6.74 -27.22 16.29
CA SER A 228 -7.45 -27.23 17.58
C SER A 228 -8.87 -27.74 17.51
N ILE A 229 -9.51 -27.72 16.34
CA ILE A 229 -10.87 -28.25 16.12
C ILE A 229 -10.85 -29.78 15.94
N HIS A 230 -9.75 -30.33 15.42
CA HIS A 230 -9.63 -31.76 15.08
C HIS A 230 -8.98 -32.60 16.21
N ASN A 231 -8.51 -31.97 17.28
CA ASN A 231 -8.01 -32.63 18.48
C ASN A 231 -9.02 -32.59 19.63
#